data_9b65e8a65bf83e23a3a5e0a013d038b6
#
_entry.id   9b65e8a65bf83e23a3a5e0a013d038b6
#
_cell.length_a   1.000
_cell.length_b   1.000
_cell.length_c   1.000
_cell.angle_alpha   90.00
_cell.angle_beta   90.00
_cell.angle_gamma   90.00
#
_symmetry.space_group_name_H-M   'P 1'
#
loop_
_entity.id
_entity.type
_entity.pdbx_description
1 polymer ?
#
loop_
_entity_poly.entity_id
_entity_poly.type
_entity_poly.pdbx_seq_one_letter_code
_entity_poly.pdbx_strand_id
1 'polypeptide(L)'
;MDDTFRDAVIDELYVHEERFAAPSLGIDAARVLAHALRARRLQLGWAAGILLLWIVALPLTSGLAALYLFPIVLMALGRVVRRAPIPQAAARFLSFVLRWYGRLTLALFVLSLLVTAFGASIGILAVGWPFSSLFSDDASGSFYGSGAGYSSYGSGLGTSYGAVSGVLSAVWVALLLPLAVAVLVGLQRGQFARVLARELSRERFPDVMADPAERSEGYRFRRLRDRVRIEQHGPLVMYRAADPFCGAGYPYKTWSLSVELNPRADREAEPLDNGAILARIVPLVAALRVPSPHGSPAVAAAVRDRLRAMEIDECVFLPAEGLPSREAAPYAPAAFGEHRVRAVEEGGETRRHFLRIRVGGWNEGVVTTIFVRVHTQGGMLMLEVAPHVLWPLRQLFQDADRIAHQYRHHHHFGKTVWALARTPRSVGHALGTLVSGLWSAWRLATAGHGAALPEGPGASVRELGSYGESSLFQDMDVARYLKTIQQRVAAGVTTALHEAGYQTDEFEQRIVHVAEGGVYVESAQGAVGIGDHNTITHHSTPRRGAETKGSAKRGNG
;
A
#
# COMPACT_ATOMS: atom_id res chain seq x y z
N MET A 1 -7.47 -8.94 -6.82
CA MET A 1 -7.50 -7.62 -6.19
C MET A 1 -6.48 -7.62 -5.08
N ASP A 2 -5.82 -6.52 -4.87
CA ASP A 2 -4.94 -6.35 -3.72
C ASP A 2 -5.77 -5.78 -2.56
N ASP A 3 -6.14 -6.67 -1.63
CA ASP A 3 -6.97 -6.30 -0.49
C ASP A 3 -6.20 -5.41 0.49
N THR A 4 -4.88 -5.62 0.60
CA THR A 4 -4.01 -4.83 1.50
C THR A 4 -3.89 -3.39 1.03
N PHE A 5 -3.68 -3.16 -0.27
CA PHE A 5 -3.67 -1.81 -0.84
C PHE A 5 -5.02 -1.09 -0.66
N ARG A 6 -6.13 -1.77 -1.00
CA ARG A 6 -7.47 -1.22 -0.84
C ARG A 6 -7.74 -0.80 0.60
N ASP A 7 -7.45 -1.71 1.55
CA ASP A 7 -7.73 -1.46 2.97
C ASP A 7 -6.82 -0.37 3.52
N ALA A 8 -5.56 -0.27 3.09
CA ALA A 8 -4.65 0.82 3.46
C ALA A 8 -5.14 2.18 2.93
N VAL A 9 -5.62 2.25 1.68
CA VAL A 9 -6.20 3.49 1.12
C VAL A 9 -7.45 3.93 1.88
N ILE A 10 -8.33 2.99 2.23
CA ILE A 10 -9.53 3.28 3.02
C ILE A 10 -9.15 3.71 4.43
N ASP A 11 -8.19 3.07 5.05
CA ASP A 11 -7.71 3.39 6.40
C ASP A 11 -7.13 4.80 6.43
N GLU A 12 -6.23 5.14 5.51
CA GLU A 12 -5.56 6.43 5.46
C GLU A 12 -6.51 7.59 5.13
N LEU A 13 -7.34 7.46 4.09
CA LEU A 13 -8.12 8.58 3.58
C LEU A 13 -9.56 8.65 4.12
N TYR A 14 -10.12 7.55 4.64
CA TYR A 14 -11.54 7.50 5.02
C TYR A 14 -11.78 7.18 6.49
N VAL A 15 -10.93 6.36 7.10
CA VAL A 15 -11.01 6.05 8.54
C VAL A 15 -10.34 7.15 9.34
N HIS A 16 -9.16 7.59 8.93
CA HIS A 16 -8.41 8.68 9.55
C HIS A 16 -8.70 10.01 8.85
N GLU A 17 -9.92 10.53 9.07
CA GLU A 17 -10.32 11.84 8.51
C GLU A 17 -9.53 13.02 9.08
N GLU A 18 -8.86 12.86 10.20
CA GLU A 18 -7.96 13.84 10.81
C GLU A 18 -6.67 14.03 10.02
N ARG A 19 -6.26 13.06 9.19
CA ARG A 19 -5.04 13.12 8.40
C ARG A 19 -5.22 13.89 7.11
N PHE A 20 -4.25 14.74 6.81
CA PHE A 20 -4.16 15.39 5.51
C PHE A 20 -3.79 14.36 4.43
N ALA A 21 -4.26 14.59 3.21
CA ALA A 21 -3.90 13.75 2.09
C ALA A 21 -2.50 14.11 1.58
N ALA A 22 -1.63 13.10 1.47
CA ALA A 22 -0.31 13.27 0.87
C ALA A 22 -0.40 13.58 -0.62
N PRO A 23 0.56 14.31 -1.19
CA PRO A 23 0.73 14.41 -2.63
C PRO A 23 0.78 13.03 -3.27
N SER A 24 0.00 12.81 -4.33
CA SER A 24 -0.07 11.51 -5.03
C SER A 24 0.14 11.73 -6.52
N LEU A 25 1.40 11.86 -6.92
CA LEU A 25 1.80 12.21 -8.29
C LEU A 25 1.23 11.22 -9.33
N GLY A 26 0.57 11.76 -10.34
CA GLY A 26 -0.03 10.99 -11.43
C GLY A 26 -1.28 10.18 -11.07
N ILE A 27 -1.80 10.31 -9.85
CA ILE A 27 -2.96 9.58 -9.36
C ILE A 27 -3.94 10.54 -8.66
N ASP A 28 -5.22 10.47 -8.98
CA ASP A 28 -6.28 11.10 -8.17
C ASP A 28 -6.63 10.18 -7.00
N ALA A 29 -6.11 10.50 -5.80
CA ALA A 29 -6.30 9.72 -4.59
C ALA A 29 -7.79 9.63 -4.19
N ALA A 30 -8.57 10.67 -4.44
CA ALA A 30 -10.02 10.66 -4.18
C ALA A 30 -10.76 9.66 -5.07
N ARG A 31 -10.39 9.56 -6.36
CA ARG A 31 -10.95 8.58 -7.28
C ARG A 31 -10.57 7.15 -6.91
N VAL A 32 -9.30 6.94 -6.51
CA VAL A 32 -8.85 5.63 -6.01
C VAL A 32 -9.64 5.24 -4.76
N LEU A 33 -9.88 6.18 -3.83
CA LEU A 33 -10.70 5.94 -2.64
C LEU A 33 -12.14 5.55 -3.01
N ALA A 34 -12.77 6.24 -3.98
CA ALA A 34 -14.13 5.90 -4.46
C ALA A 34 -14.20 4.46 -4.96
N HIS A 35 -13.24 4.06 -5.81
CA HIS A 35 -13.15 2.70 -6.31
C HIS A 35 -12.82 1.69 -5.21
N ALA A 36 -12.00 2.04 -4.22
CA ALA A 36 -11.68 1.19 -3.08
C ALA A 36 -12.92 0.92 -2.21
N LEU A 37 -13.70 1.95 -1.89
CA LEU A 37 -14.96 1.83 -1.14
C LEU A 37 -15.99 0.99 -1.90
N ARG A 38 -16.17 1.24 -3.20
CA ARG A 38 -17.07 0.44 -4.06
C ARG A 38 -16.61 -1.01 -4.15
N ALA A 39 -15.33 -1.26 -4.37
CA ALA A 39 -14.77 -2.61 -4.42
C ALA A 39 -15.00 -3.37 -3.11
N ARG A 40 -14.83 -2.70 -1.97
CA ARG A 40 -15.10 -3.26 -0.64
C ARG A 40 -16.56 -3.64 -0.46
N ARG A 41 -17.52 -2.77 -0.83
CA ARG A 41 -18.96 -3.08 -0.75
C ARG A 41 -19.34 -4.27 -1.61
N LEU A 42 -18.85 -4.32 -2.85
CA LEU A 42 -19.08 -5.45 -3.75
C LEU A 42 -18.49 -6.75 -3.17
N GLN A 43 -17.31 -6.67 -2.60
CA GLN A 43 -16.65 -7.84 -1.99
C GLN A 43 -17.41 -8.35 -0.76
N LEU A 44 -17.92 -7.45 0.10
CA LEU A 44 -18.77 -7.80 1.24
C LEU A 44 -20.08 -8.45 0.77
N GLY A 45 -20.71 -7.92 -0.28
CA GLY A 45 -21.92 -8.52 -0.88
C GLY A 45 -21.67 -9.94 -1.39
N TRP A 46 -20.59 -10.17 -2.12
CA TRP A 46 -20.21 -11.51 -2.57
C TRP A 46 -19.85 -12.46 -1.43
N ALA A 47 -19.13 -11.96 -0.43
CA ALA A 47 -18.79 -12.74 0.77
C ALA A 47 -20.05 -13.16 1.54
N ALA A 48 -21.00 -12.22 1.73
CA ALA A 48 -22.29 -12.52 2.34
C ALA A 48 -23.09 -13.54 1.52
N GLY A 49 -23.12 -13.40 0.19
CA GLY A 49 -23.79 -14.38 -0.70
C GLY A 49 -23.18 -15.79 -0.61
N ILE A 50 -21.86 -15.91 -0.56
CA ILE A 50 -21.19 -17.22 -0.41
C ILE A 50 -21.52 -17.83 0.96
N LEU A 51 -21.45 -17.05 2.05
CA LEU A 51 -21.74 -17.59 3.39
C LEU A 51 -23.23 -17.89 3.57
N LEU A 52 -24.14 -17.08 3.00
CA LEU A 52 -25.56 -17.37 3.01
C LEU A 52 -25.86 -18.70 2.32
N LEU A 53 -25.22 -18.97 1.17
CA LEU A 53 -25.36 -20.26 0.49
C LEU A 53 -24.93 -21.43 1.38
N TRP A 54 -23.85 -21.28 2.14
CA TRP A 54 -23.41 -22.29 3.11
C TRP A 54 -24.38 -22.46 4.27
N ILE A 55 -24.87 -21.35 4.84
CA ILE A 55 -25.83 -21.36 5.96
C ILE A 55 -27.11 -22.07 5.56
N VAL A 56 -27.60 -21.81 4.35
CA VAL A 56 -28.81 -22.47 3.81
C VAL A 56 -28.54 -23.95 3.47
N ALA A 57 -27.36 -24.27 2.97
CA ALA A 57 -27.01 -25.64 2.63
C ALA A 57 -26.87 -26.55 3.85
N LEU A 58 -26.44 -26.04 5.02
CA LEU A 58 -26.27 -26.83 6.23
C LEU A 58 -27.52 -27.59 6.65
N PRO A 59 -28.69 -26.95 6.88
CA PRO A 59 -29.92 -27.67 7.21
C PRO A 59 -30.45 -28.52 6.04
N LEU A 60 -30.38 -28.05 4.78
CA LEU A 60 -30.84 -28.77 3.62
C LEU A 60 -30.08 -30.08 3.37
N THR A 61 -28.85 -30.16 3.81
CA THR A 61 -27.98 -31.34 3.69
C THR A 61 -27.94 -32.18 4.96
N SER A 62 -28.77 -31.89 5.97
CA SER A 62 -28.70 -32.54 7.28
C SER A 62 -27.29 -32.56 7.89
N GLY A 63 -26.53 -31.49 7.69
CA GLY A 63 -25.17 -31.34 8.18
C GLY A 63 -24.06 -31.90 7.27
N LEU A 64 -24.35 -32.62 6.19
CA LEU A 64 -23.32 -33.14 5.26
C LEU A 64 -22.42 -32.05 4.68
N ALA A 65 -22.96 -30.84 4.45
CA ALA A 65 -22.17 -29.71 4.00
C ALA A 65 -21.05 -29.32 4.98
N ALA A 66 -21.21 -29.56 6.29
CA ALA A 66 -20.17 -29.27 7.27
C ALA A 66 -18.90 -30.09 7.06
N LEU A 67 -19.00 -31.29 6.50
CA LEU A 67 -17.85 -32.16 6.22
C LEU A 67 -16.87 -31.56 5.19
N TYR A 68 -17.33 -30.64 4.33
CA TYR A 68 -16.44 -29.88 3.45
C TYR A 68 -15.49 -28.94 4.22
N LEU A 69 -15.88 -28.52 5.44
CA LEU A 69 -15.05 -27.59 6.22
C LEU A 69 -13.73 -28.23 6.65
N PHE A 70 -13.73 -29.53 6.93
CA PHE A 70 -12.52 -30.24 7.37
C PHE A 70 -11.36 -30.15 6.35
N PRO A 71 -11.50 -30.56 5.08
CA PRO A 71 -10.45 -30.40 4.10
C PRO A 71 -10.12 -28.92 3.80
N ILE A 72 -11.09 -28.02 3.91
CA ILE A 72 -10.87 -26.58 3.72
C ILE A 72 -9.97 -26.02 4.85
N VAL A 73 -10.22 -26.40 6.10
CA VAL A 73 -9.41 -26.00 7.26
C VAL A 73 -8.00 -26.57 7.16
N LEU A 74 -7.83 -27.84 6.78
CA LEU A 74 -6.50 -28.42 6.56
C LEU A 74 -5.70 -27.65 5.51
N MET A 75 -6.32 -27.32 4.38
CA MET A 75 -5.67 -26.52 3.34
C MET A 75 -5.38 -25.09 3.79
N ALA A 76 -6.20 -24.52 4.68
CA ALA A 76 -5.96 -23.19 5.26
C ALA A 76 -4.80 -23.24 6.26
N LEU A 77 -4.77 -24.24 7.13
CA LEU A 77 -3.70 -24.46 8.12
C LEU A 77 -2.35 -24.64 7.41
N GLY A 78 -2.29 -25.39 6.31
CA GLY A 78 -1.08 -25.53 5.51
C GLY A 78 -0.56 -24.21 4.91
N ARG A 79 -1.39 -23.16 4.79
CA ARG A 79 -0.95 -21.82 4.39
C ARG A 79 -0.43 -21.00 5.58
N VAL A 80 -1.06 -21.13 6.74
CA VAL A 80 -0.65 -20.45 7.97
C VAL A 80 0.71 -20.97 8.43
N VAL A 81 0.90 -22.30 8.44
CA VAL A 81 2.18 -22.95 8.78
C VAL A 81 3.34 -22.46 7.91
N ARG A 82 3.09 -22.19 6.65
CA ARG A 82 4.13 -21.65 5.75
C ARG A 82 4.62 -20.25 6.12
N ARG A 83 3.83 -19.49 6.89
CA ARG A 83 4.15 -18.13 7.37
C ARG A 83 4.64 -18.11 8.82
N ALA A 84 4.57 -19.24 9.49
CA ALA A 84 4.99 -19.33 10.88
C ALA A 84 6.52 -19.25 11.01
N PRO A 85 7.05 -18.75 12.13
CA PRO A 85 8.48 -18.65 12.41
C PRO A 85 9.07 -20.04 12.75
N ILE A 86 9.04 -20.96 11.79
CA ILE A 86 9.53 -22.35 11.89
C ILE A 86 10.63 -22.51 10.82
N PRO A 87 11.63 -23.42 11.02
CA PRO A 87 12.64 -23.69 10.00
C PRO A 87 12.00 -23.93 8.64
N GLN A 88 12.48 -23.22 7.61
CA GLN A 88 11.83 -23.16 6.30
C GLN A 88 11.60 -24.54 5.65
N ALA A 89 12.50 -25.47 5.85
CA ALA A 89 12.36 -26.85 5.35
C ALA A 89 11.17 -27.58 5.98
N ALA A 90 11.04 -27.51 7.30
CA ALA A 90 9.93 -28.13 8.05
C ALA A 90 8.58 -27.45 7.71
N ALA A 91 8.55 -26.11 7.62
CA ALA A 91 7.37 -25.37 7.20
C ALA A 91 6.90 -25.74 5.80
N ARG A 92 7.83 -25.91 4.85
CA ARG A 92 7.53 -26.33 3.46
C ARG A 92 6.97 -27.76 3.44
N PHE A 93 7.61 -28.69 4.15
CA PHE A 93 7.17 -30.09 4.22
C PHE A 93 5.80 -30.21 4.86
N LEU A 94 5.61 -29.64 6.05
CA LEU A 94 4.33 -29.69 6.76
C LEU A 94 3.21 -29.01 5.97
N SER A 95 3.48 -27.86 5.35
CA SER A 95 2.51 -27.20 4.50
C SER A 95 2.15 -28.00 3.24
N PHE A 96 3.09 -28.79 2.71
CA PHE A 96 2.85 -29.70 1.59
C PHE A 96 1.94 -30.85 2.03
N VAL A 97 2.28 -31.52 3.13
CA VAL A 97 1.50 -32.66 3.67
C VAL A 97 0.06 -32.22 3.98
N LEU A 98 -0.12 -31.14 4.73
CA LEU A 98 -1.46 -30.64 5.08
C LEU A 98 -2.31 -30.31 3.84
N ARG A 99 -1.72 -29.68 2.84
CA ARG A 99 -2.44 -29.34 1.60
C ARG A 99 -2.74 -30.56 0.74
N TRP A 100 -1.82 -31.52 0.68
CA TRP A 100 -2.01 -32.74 -0.07
C TRP A 100 -3.10 -33.61 0.58
N TYR A 101 -3.03 -33.79 1.91
CA TYR A 101 -4.03 -34.52 2.67
C TYR A 101 -5.41 -33.85 2.59
N GLY A 102 -5.48 -32.52 2.69
CA GLY A 102 -6.74 -31.79 2.51
C GLY A 102 -7.34 -31.92 1.11
N ARG A 103 -6.53 -32.04 0.05
CA ARG A 103 -7.02 -32.32 -1.30
C ARG A 103 -7.50 -33.76 -1.45
N LEU A 104 -6.77 -34.70 -0.88
CA LEU A 104 -7.13 -36.11 -0.91
C LEU A 104 -8.48 -36.36 -0.18
N THR A 105 -8.62 -35.81 1.03
CA THR A 105 -9.87 -35.94 1.80
C THR A 105 -11.06 -35.27 1.09
N LEU A 106 -10.86 -34.13 0.45
CA LEU A 106 -11.88 -33.48 -0.37
C LEU A 106 -12.30 -34.36 -1.55
N ALA A 107 -11.34 -34.93 -2.26
CA ALA A 107 -11.60 -35.80 -3.42
C ALA A 107 -12.35 -37.08 -3.01
N LEU A 108 -11.92 -37.71 -1.91
CA LEU A 108 -12.59 -38.89 -1.37
C LEU A 108 -14.01 -38.59 -0.90
N PHE A 109 -14.23 -37.42 -0.27
CA PHE A 109 -15.57 -37.02 0.15
C PHE A 109 -16.49 -36.76 -1.06
N VAL A 110 -16.03 -36.04 -2.06
CA VAL A 110 -16.82 -35.83 -3.29
C VAL A 110 -17.09 -37.16 -3.99
N LEU A 111 -16.12 -38.06 -4.05
CA LEU A 111 -16.29 -39.40 -4.62
C LEU A 111 -17.34 -40.18 -3.85
N SER A 112 -17.33 -40.17 -2.50
CA SER A 112 -18.33 -40.85 -1.69
C SER A 112 -19.75 -40.32 -1.93
N LEU A 113 -19.88 -38.97 -2.05
CA LEU A 113 -21.18 -38.36 -2.40
C LEU A 113 -21.65 -38.79 -3.80
N LEU A 114 -20.76 -38.85 -4.79
CA LEU A 114 -21.07 -39.33 -6.14
C LEU A 114 -21.53 -40.78 -6.14
N VAL A 115 -20.81 -41.66 -5.46
CA VAL A 115 -21.16 -43.08 -5.31
C VAL A 115 -22.55 -43.24 -4.67
N THR A 116 -22.84 -42.46 -3.60
CA THR A 116 -24.15 -42.49 -2.94
C THR A 116 -25.27 -41.93 -3.83
N ALA A 117 -25.00 -40.80 -4.53
CA ALA A 117 -25.99 -40.18 -5.42
C ALA A 117 -26.41 -41.07 -6.58
N PHE A 118 -25.51 -41.88 -7.13
CA PHE A 118 -25.80 -42.82 -8.22
C PHE A 118 -26.22 -44.21 -7.76
N GLY A 119 -26.55 -44.40 -6.45
CA GLY A 119 -27.17 -45.61 -5.95
C GLY A 119 -26.26 -46.84 -5.85
N ALA A 120 -24.95 -46.66 -5.96
CA ALA A 120 -24.01 -47.70 -5.65
C ALA A 120 -23.93 -47.85 -4.12
N SER A 121 -24.78 -48.74 -3.57
CA SER A 121 -24.76 -49.12 -2.15
C SER A 121 -23.52 -49.96 -1.84
N ILE A 122 -22.37 -49.30 -1.80
CA ILE A 122 -21.13 -49.95 -1.39
C ILE A 122 -20.86 -49.50 0.05
N GLY A 123 -20.69 -50.49 0.98
CA GLY A 123 -20.30 -50.27 2.35
C GLY A 123 -18.93 -49.62 2.55
N ILE A 124 -18.44 -48.86 1.56
CA ILE A 124 -17.16 -48.11 1.57
C ILE A 124 -17.27 -46.86 2.47
N LEU A 125 -18.48 -46.40 2.81
CA LEU A 125 -18.67 -45.24 3.71
C LEU A 125 -18.21 -45.52 5.15
N ALA A 126 -18.06 -46.78 5.53
CA ALA A 126 -17.68 -47.19 6.90
C ALA A 126 -16.15 -47.34 7.08
N VAL A 127 -15.38 -47.43 6.01
CA VAL A 127 -13.94 -47.77 6.13
C VAL A 127 -13.10 -46.59 5.68
N GLY A 128 -12.60 -45.80 6.63
CA GLY A 128 -11.50 -44.87 6.39
C GLY A 128 -11.76 -43.37 6.57
N TRP A 129 -12.95 -42.96 6.92
CA TRP A 129 -13.19 -41.53 7.23
C TRP A 129 -12.86 -41.27 8.71
N PRO A 130 -11.96 -40.31 9.05
CA PRO A 130 -11.50 -40.11 10.43
C PRO A 130 -12.57 -39.62 11.41
N PHE A 131 -13.78 -39.33 10.93
CA PHE A 131 -14.92 -38.89 11.75
C PHE A 131 -16.16 -39.77 11.64
N SER A 132 -16.06 -41.00 11.11
CA SER A 132 -17.19 -41.92 11.04
C SER A 132 -17.78 -42.22 12.43
N SER A 133 -16.96 -42.20 13.47
CA SER A 133 -17.38 -42.37 14.86
C SER A 133 -18.21 -41.21 15.45
N LEU A 134 -18.18 -40.02 14.86
CA LEU A 134 -18.98 -38.88 15.31
C LEU A 134 -20.42 -38.90 14.79
N PHE A 135 -20.72 -39.76 13.82
CA PHE A 135 -22.03 -39.90 13.19
C PHE A 135 -22.65 -41.29 13.37
N SER A 136 -21.96 -42.18 14.08
CA SER A 136 -22.59 -43.39 14.61
C SER A 136 -23.35 -42.99 15.88
N ASP A 137 -24.61 -42.63 15.72
CA ASP A 137 -25.53 -42.59 16.83
C ASP A 137 -25.52 -44.00 17.48
N ASP A 138 -25.05 -44.07 18.72
CA ASP A 138 -25.25 -45.20 19.61
C ASP A 138 -26.74 -45.31 19.99
N ALA A 139 -27.61 -45.46 18.98
CA ALA A 139 -29.01 -45.79 19.13
C ALA A 139 -29.26 -47.32 18.99
N SER A 140 -28.26 -48.12 19.34
CA SER A 140 -28.47 -49.55 19.64
C SER A 140 -28.33 -49.78 21.13
N GLY A 141 -29.20 -49.11 21.89
CA GLY A 141 -29.53 -49.53 23.27
C GLY A 141 -30.14 -50.91 23.22
N SER A 142 -29.37 -51.87 23.62
CA SER A 142 -29.76 -53.25 23.87
C SER A 142 -30.97 -53.27 24.80
N PHE A 143 -32.18 -53.51 24.26
CA PHE A 143 -33.34 -53.91 25.02
C PHE A 143 -33.58 -55.40 24.78
N TYR A 144 -32.95 -56.24 25.59
CA TYR A 144 -33.46 -57.59 25.81
C TYR A 144 -34.68 -57.49 26.70
N GLY A 145 -35.84 -57.56 26.11
CA GLY A 145 -37.13 -57.68 26.77
C GLY A 145 -37.97 -58.72 26.03
N SER A 146 -38.00 -59.91 26.56
CA SER A 146 -38.89 -60.99 26.09
C SER A 146 -40.36 -60.60 26.23
N GLY A 147 -41.14 -60.73 25.17
CA GLY A 147 -42.60 -60.57 25.20
C GLY A 147 -43.21 -60.81 23.84
N ALA A 148 -43.83 -61.97 23.70
CA ALA A 148 -44.61 -62.39 22.56
C ALA A 148 -45.80 -61.45 22.31
N GLY A 149 -46.06 -61.04 21.08
CA GLY A 149 -47.28 -60.29 20.68
C GLY A 149 -47.38 -60.07 19.19
N TYR A 150 -48.35 -60.67 18.59
CA TYR A 150 -48.74 -60.74 17.17
C TYR A 150 -48.90 -59.40 16.43
N SER A 151 -48.55 -59.48 15.17
CA SER A 151 -49.18 -58.81 14.04
C SER A 151 -49.33 -57.28 13.98
N SER A 152 -48.55 -56.64 13.12
CA SER A 152 -49.09 -55.69 12.13
C SER A 152 -48.16 -55.59 10.94
N TYR A 153 -48.42 -56.35 9.92
CA TYR A 153 -47.90 -56.09 8.56
C TYR A 153 -48.70 -54.91 8.01
N GLY A 154 -48.08 -53.74 7.89
CA GLY A 154 -48.77 -52.71 7.17
C GLY A 154 -48.27 -51.26 7.20
N SER A 155 -47.18 -50.91 7.87
CA SER A 155 -46.75 -49.49 7.85
C SER A 155 -45.25 -49.20 7.72
N GLY A 156 -44.42 -50.24 7.50
CA GLY A 156 -42.98 -50.11 7.44
C GLY A 156 -42.37 -49.59 6.12
N LEU A 157 -43.15 -49.65 5.02
CA LEU A 157 -42.64 -49.27 3.71
C LEU A 157 -42.69 -47.75 3.44
N GLY A 158 -43.64 -47.03 4.02
CA GLY A 158 -43.80 -45.58 3.78
C GLY A 158 -42.75 -44.74 4.50
N THR A 159 -42.34 -45.15 5.68
CA THR A 159 -41.30 -44.42 6.46
C THR A 159 -39.90 -44.65 5.91
N SER A 160 -39.58 -45.81 5.37
CA SER A 160 -38.30 -46.10 4.74
C SER A 160 -38.10 -45.38 3.42
N TYR A 161 -39.16 -45.26 2.59
CA TYR A 161 -39.07 -44.49 1.34
C TYR A 161 -38.90 -42.99 1.57
N GLY A 162 -39.55 -42.41 2.55
CA GLY A 162 -39.39 -41.02 2.95
C GLY A 162 -37.97 -40.71 3.49
N ALA A 163 -37.40 -41.59 4.30
CA ALA A 163 -36.04 -41.45 4.81
C ALA A 163 -34.98 -41.58 3.70
N VAL A 164 -35.13 -42.55 2.80
CA VAL A 164 -34.21 -42.74 1.65
C VAL A 164 -34.28 -41.55 0.67
N SER A 165 -35.48 -41.04 0.37
CA SER A 165 -35.61 -39.86 -0.50
C SER A 165 -35.04 -38.60 0.12
N GLY A 166 -35.16 -38.43 1.45
CA GLY A 166 -34.56 -37.32 2.19
C GLY A 166 -33.03 -37.37 2.17
N VAL A 167 -32.43 -38.55 2.35
CA VAL A 167 -30.97 -38.73 2.28
C VAL A 167 -30.46 -38.46 0.86
N LEU A 168 -31.14 -38.98 -0.17
CA LEU A 168 -30.75 -38.75 -1.56
C LEU A 168 -30.84 -37.28 -1.95
N SER A 169 -31.88 -36.55 -1.54
CA SER A 169 -31.99 -35.12 -1.78
C SER A 169 -30.87 -34.33 -1.06
N ALA A 170 -30.54 -34.66 0.18
CA ALA A 170 -29.45 -34.06 0.92
C ALA A 170 -28.06 -34.28 0.25
N VAL A 171 -27.82 -35.47 -0.28
CA VAL A 171 -26.59 -35.81 -1.02
C VAL A 171 -26.49 -35.01 -2.32
N TRP A 172 -27.56 -34.88 -3.08
CA TRP A 172 -27.58 -34.08 -4.30
C TRP A 172 -27.32 -32.59 -4.00
N VAL A 173 -27.95 -32.04 -2.98
CA VAL A 173 -27.72 -30.66 -2.55
C VAL A 173 -26.26 -30.47 -2.11
N ALA A 174 -25.68 -31.40 -1.34
CA ALA A 174 -24.28 -31.37 -0.95
C ALA A 174 -23.32 -31.43 -2.14
N LEU A 175 -23.64 -32.22 -3.17
CA LEU A 175 -22.87 -32.33 -4.40
C LEU A 175 -22.93 -31.04 -5.27
N LEU A 176 -24.10 -30.40 -5.33
CA LEU A 176 -24.32 -29.17 -6.09
C LEU A 176 -23.75 -27.92 -5.40
N LEU A 177 -23.53 -27.95 -4.08
CA LEU A 177 -23.02 -26.82 -3.32
C LEU A 177 -21.68 -26.28 -3.85
N PRO A 178 -20.62 -27.08 -4.05
CA PRO A 178 -19.36 -26.57 -4.61
C PRO A 178 -19.54 -25.96 -6.02
N LEU A 179 -20.46 -26.49 -6.81
CA LEU A 179 -20.78 -25.95 -8.14
C LEU A 179 -21.47 -24.59 -8.03
N ALA A 180 -22.45 -24.45 -7.14
CA ALA A 180 -23.11 -23.17 -6.87
C ALA A 180 -22.14 -22.10 -6.36
N VAL A 181 -21.23 -22.48 -5.43
CA VAL A 181 -20.15 -21.58 -4.98
C VAL A 181 -19.22 -21.22 -6.12
N ALA A 182 -18.86 -22.18 -6.99
CA ALA A 182 -18.02 -21.90 -8.16
C ALA A 182 -18.68 -20.91 -9.13
N VAL A 183 -20.00 -21.01 -9.33
CA VAL A 183 -20.76 -20.03 -10.13
C VAL A 183 -20.67 -18.65 -9.50
N LEU A 184 -20.88 -18.50 -8.20
CA LEU A 184 -20.75 -17.21 -7.50
C LEU A 184 -19.34 -16.63 -7.66
N VAL A 185 -18.30 -17.44 -7.47
CA VAL A 185 -16.89 -17.02 -7.65
C VAL A 185 -16.61 -16.61 -9.10
N GLY A 186 -17.18 -17.33 -10.07
CA GLY A 186 -17.09 -16.98 -11.49
C GLY A 186 -17.78 -15.66 -11.82
N LEU A 187 -18.99 -15.43 -11.28
CA LEU A 187 -19.75 -14.19 -11.45
C LEU A 187 -19.04 -13.00 -10.81
N GLN A 188 -18.50 -13.15 -9.62
CA GLN A 188 -17.67 -12.14 -8.95
C GLN A 188 -16.49 -11.71 -9.83
N ARG A 189 -15.77 -12.68 -10.39
CA ARG A 189 -14.63 -12.39 -11.29
C ARG A 189 -15.08 -11.74 -12.60
N GLY A 190 -16.21 -12.20 -13.14
CA GLY A 190 -16.81 -11.61 -14.33
C GLY A 190 -17.25 -10.16 -14.11
N GLN A 191 -17.78 -9.82 -12.94
CA GLN A 191 -18.11 -8.45 -12.58
C GLN A 191 -16.86 -7.55 -12.54
N PHE A 192 -15.78 -8.02 -11.91
CA PHE A 192 -14.49 -7.30 -11.91
C PHE A 192 -13.98 -7.01 -13.33
N ALA A 193 -13.97 -8.02 -14.20
CA ALA A 193 -13.52 -7.84 -15.58
C ALA A 193 -14.43 -6.89 -16.39
N ARG A 194 -15.74 -6.86 -16.10
CA ARG A 194 -16.68 -5.91 -16.72
C ARG A 194 -16.44 -4.47 -16.28
N VAL A 195 -16.19 -4.25 -14.98
CA VAL A 195 -15.89 -2.91 -14.44
C VAL A 195 -14.63 -2.34 -15.11
N LEU A 196 -13.53 -3.12 -15.16
CA LEU A 196 -12.31 -2.68 -15.83
C LEU A 196 -12.53 -2.33 -17.30
N ALA A 197 -13.27 -3.17 -18.03
CA ALA A 197 -13.45 -2.98 -19.46
C ALA A 197 -14.47 -1.90 -19.86
N ARG A 198 -15.47 -1.62 -19.02
CA ARG A 198 -16.55 -0.69 -19.35
C ARG A 198 -16.47 0.65 -18.63
N GLU A 199 -16.01 0.65 -17.38
CA GLU A 199 -16.01 1.84 -16.54
C GLU A 199 -14.62 2.50 -16.50
N LEU A 200 -13.55 1.70 -16.47
CA LEU A 200 -12.15 2.15 -16.40
C LEU A 200 -11.40 1.97 -17.72
N SER A 201 -12.10 1.84 -18.85
CA SER A 201 -11.46 1.78 -20.17
C SER A 201 -10.74 3.11 -20.47
N ARG A 202 -9.68 3.05 -21.30
CA ARG A 202 -8.90 4.21 -21.71
C ARG A 202 -9.75 5.37 -22.26
N GLU A 203 -10.86 5.05 -22.91
CA GLU A 203 -11.79 6.03 -23.51
C GLU A 203 -12.68 6.71 -22.46
N ARG A 204 -13.10 5.99 -21.42
CA ARG A 204 -13.98 6.52 -20.37
C ARG A 204 -13.25 7.06 -19.15
N PHE A 205 -12.02 6.61 -18.94
CA PHE A 205 -11.21 7.01 -17.80
C PHE A 205 -11.05 8.54 -17.65
N PRO A 206 -10.90 9.34 -18.73
CA PRO A 206 -10.76 10.79 -18.61
C PRO A 206 -12.02 11.49 -18.07
N ASP A 207 -13.21 10.91 -18.26
CA ASP A 207 -14.46 11.49 -17.75
C ASP A 207 -14.71 11.14 -16.28
N VAL A 208 -14.16 11.95 -15.40
CA VAL A 208 -14.32 11.81 -13.94
C VAL A 208 -15.78 12.01 -13.52
N MET A 209 -16.50 12.92 -14.17
CA MET A 209 -17.89 13.23 -13.82
C MET A 209 -18.86 12.09 -14.15
N ALA A 210 -18.52 11.27 -15.14
CA ALA A 210 -19.31 10.09 -15.50
C ALA A 210 -18.95 8.85 -14.68
N ASP A 211 -17.93 8.91 -13.81
CA ASP A 211 -17.46 7.75 -13.03
C ASP A 211 -18.53 7.25 -12.05
N PRO A 212 -19.03 6.00 -12.23
CA PRO A 212 -20.06 5.46 -11.36
C PRO A 212 -19.61 5.29 -9.91
N ALA A 213 -18.31 5.15 -9.65
CA ALA A 213 -17.78 5.01 -8.31
C ALA A 213 -17.96 6.32 -7.52
N GLU A 214 -17.65 7.45 -8.11
CA GLU A 214 -17.82 8.76 -7.46
C GLU A 214 -19.28 9.14 -7.25
N ARG A 215 -20.15 8.79 -8.20
CA ARG A 215 -21.60 9.08 -8.10
C ARG A 215 -22.31 8.29 -7.01
N SER A 216 -21.85 7.09 -6.74
CA SER A 216 -22.51 6.17 -5.81
C SER A 216 -22.22 6.46 -4.32
N GLU A 217 -21.30 7.40 -4.03
CA GLU A 217 -20.87 7.69 -2.66
C GLU A 217 -21.76 8.73 -1.97
N GLY A 218 -21.88 8.59 -0.64
CA GLY A 218 -22.68 9.48 0.20
C GLY A 218 -22.07 10.87 0.45
N TYR A 219 -22.77 11.69 1.22
CA TYR A 219 -22.36 13.08 1.56
C TYR A 219 -20.97 13.15 2.20
N ARG A 220 -20.65 12.22 3.12
CA ARG A 220 -19.35 12.15 3.78
C ARG A 220 -18.19 12.02 2.76
N PHE A 221 -18.33 11.12 1.80
CA PHE A 221 -17.33 10.95 0.75
C PHE A 221 -17.17 12.21 -0.10
N ARG A 222 -18.28 12.85 -0.50
CA ARG A 222 -18.22 14.06 -1.34
C ARG A 222 -17.44 15.18 -0.68
N ARG A 223 -17.66 15.42 0.61
CA ARG A 223 -16.91 16.40 1.39
C ARG A 223 -15.42 16.04 1.45
N LEU A 224 -15.11 14.78 1.67
CA LEU A 224 -13.74 14.28 1.76
C LEU A 224 -13.01 14.32 0.41
N ARG A 225 -13.69 13.98 -0.68
CA ARG A 225 -13.17 14.01 -2.05
C ARG A 225 -12.61 15.38 -2.41
N ASP A 226 -13.39 16.42 -2.17
CA ASP A 226 -13.01 17.78 -2.54
C ASP A 226 -11.80 18.26 -1.72
N ARG A 227 -11.73 17.89 -0.44
CA ARG A 227 -10.55 18.13 0.41
C ARG A 227 -9.32 17.39 -0.09
N VAL A 228 -9.43 16.10 -0.31
CA VAL A 228 -8.31 15.27 -0.79
C VAL A 228 -7.73 15.85 -2.07
N ARG A 229 -8.58 16.32 -3.00
CA ARG A 229 -8.11 16.94 -4.26
C ARG A 229 -7.39 18.26 -4.05
N ILE A 230 -7.83 19.09 -3.12
CA ILE A 230 -7.15 20.35 -2.78
C ILE A 230 -5.79 20.04 -2.15
N GLU A 231 -5.76 19.16 -1.16
CA GLU A 231 -4.57 18.84 -0.38
C GLU A 231 -3.49 18.16 -1.22
N GLN A 232 -3.85 17.18 -2.05
CA GLN A 232 -2.88 16.42 -2.85
C GLN A 232 -2.21 17.23 -3.98
N HIS A 233 -2.85 18.32 -4.44
CA HIS A 233 -2.34 19.15 -5.55
C HIS A 233 -1.86 20.53 -5.10
N GLY A 234 -2.06 20.88 -3.83
CA GLY A 234 -1.68 22.16 -3.31
C GLY A 234 -0.16 22.38 -3.30
N PRO A 235 0.30 23.63 -3.49
CA PRO A 235 1.70 24.00 -3.27
C PRO A 235 2.04 24.09 -1.78
N LEU A 236 1.04 24.10 -0.91
CA LEU A 236 1.20 24.06 0.52
C LEU A 236 1.01 22.62 0.99
N VAL A 237 2.02 22.08 1.67
CA VAL A 237 2.06 20.69 2.13
C VAL A 237 1.97 20.65 3.65
N MET A 238 0.89 20.08 4.17
CA MET A 238 0.79 19.81 5.60
C MET A 238 1.54 18.51 5.90
N TYR A 239 2.61 18.58 6.68
CA TYR A 239 3.49 17.44 6.92
C TYR A 239 3.37 16.89 8.35
N ARG A 240 3.81 15.66 8.51
CA ARG A 240 4.04 15.00 9.79
C ARG A 240 5.54 15.00 10.10
N ALA A 241 5.92 15.32 11.32
CA ALA A 241 7.33 15.40 11.70
C ALA A 241 8.12 14.09 11.48
N ALA A 242 7.47 12.93 11.59
CA ALA A 242 8.10 11.63 11.38
C ALA A 242 8.44 11.33 9.90
N ASP A 243 7.66 11.89 8.94
CA ASP A 243 7.85 11.72 7.50
C ASP A 243 7.38 12.98 6.77
N PRO A 244 8.20 14.02 6.72
CA PRO A 244 7.80 15.31 6.15
C PRO A 244 7.63 15.27 4.64
N PHE A 245 8.29 14.36 3.92
CA PHE A 245 8.22 14.24 2.47
C PHE A 245 7.28 13.12 1.98
N CYS A 246 6.33 12.69 2.82
CA CYS A 246 5.34 11.69 2.44
C CYS A 246 4.67 12.06 1.10
N GLY A 247 4.69 11.14 0.16
CA GLY A 247 4.20 11.34 -1.21
C GLY A 247 5.26 11.64 -2.26
N ALA A 248 6.47 11.98 -1.84
CA ALA A 248 7.60 12.18 -2.75
C ALA A 248 8.35 10.87 -3.07
N GLY A 249 8.12 9.82 -2.30
CA GLY A 249 8.78 8.53 -2.43
C GLY A 249 9.95 8.33 -1.47
N TYR A 250 10.84 7.43 -1.81
CA TYR A 250 11.97 7.08 -0.96
C TYR A 250 13.08 8.11 -1.05
N PRO A 251 13.73 8.50 0.07
CA PRO A 251 14.87 9.41 0.06
C PRO A 251 16.04 8.80 -0.72
N TYR A 252 16.70 9.65 -1.51
CA TYR A 252 17.80 9.24 -2.37
C TYR A 252 18.98 10.19 -2.24
N LYS A 253 20.04 9.80 -1.50
CA LYS A 253 21.27 10.59 -1.32
C LYS A 253 21.01 12.05 -0.91
N THR A 254 20.28 12.24 0.18
CA THR A 254 20.05 13.57 0.78
C THR A 254 21.34 14.13 1.36
N TRP A 255 21.59 15.43 1.14
CA TRP A 255 22.75 16.10 1.69
C TRP A 255 22.45 17.56 2.03
N SER A 256 23.28 18.12 2.90
CA SER A 256 23.30 19.55 3.24
C SER A 256 24.73 20.07 3.23
N LEU A 257 24.88 21.34 2.90
CA LEU A 257 26.16 22.04 2.85
C LEU A 257 26.02 23.38 3.56
N SER A 258 26.96 23.71 4.44
CA SER A 258 27.05 25.01 5.11
C SER A 258 28.39 25.63 4.79
N VAL A 259 28.41 26.91 4.40
CA VAL A 259 29.64 27.69 4.12
C VAL A 259 29.53 29.07 4.73
N GLU A 260 30.66 29.62 5.15
CA GLU A 260 30.76 31.00 5.63
C GLU A 260 30.66 31.99 4.46
N LEU A 261 29.93 33.07 4.67
CA LEU A 261 29.81 34.19 3.72
C LEU A 261 30.97 35.17 3.96
N ASN A 262 32.11 34.88 3.37
CA ASN A 262 33.30 35.72 3.46
C ASN A 262 33.33 36.78 2.36
N PRO A 263 33.33 38.09 2.68
CA PRO A 263 33.45 39.15 1.68
C PRO A 263 34.71 39.03 0.84
N ARG A 264 34.63 39.43 -0.41
CA ARG A 264 35.78 39.56 -1.30
C ARG A 264 36.57 40.83 -0.93
N ALA A 265 37.86 40.81 -1.12
CA ALA A 265 38.71 41.96 -0.83
C ALA A 265 38.59 43.12 -1.85
N ASP A 266 38.08 42.81 -3.06
CA ASP A 266 38.01 43.73 -4.21
C ASP A 266 36.64 44.42 -4.37
N ARG A 267 35.64 44.01 -3.54
CA ARG A 267 34.28 44.56 -3.66
C ARG A 267 33.59 44.57 -2.27
N GLU A 268 32.79 45.60 -2.02
CA GLU A 268 31.92 45.63 -0.87
C GLU A 268 30.79 44.58 -1.04
N ALA A 269 30.58 43.75 0.00
CA ALA A 269 29.56 42.71 -0.02
C ALA A 269 28.18 43.32 0.17
N GLU A 270 27.26 42.97 -0.71
CA GLU A 270 25.85 43.34 -0.61
C GLU A 270 25.09 42.32 0.25
N PRO A 271 24.09 42.74 1.03
CA PRO A 271 23.20 41.79 1.71
C PRO A 271 22.55 40.80 0.73
N LEU A 272 22.70 39.52 0.99
CA LEU A 272 22.22 38.47 0.13
C LEU A 272 20.99 37.81 0.78
N ASP A 273 19.81 38.04 0.21
CA ASP A 273 18.59 37.38 0.63
C ASP A 273 18.41 36.00 -0.07
N ASN A 274 17.60 35.13 0.54
CA ASN A 274 17.38 33.79 0.02
C ASN A 274 16.59 33.83 -1.31
N GLY A 275 15.70 34.81 -1.48
CA GLY A 275 14.96 35.01 -2.71
C GLY A 275 15.87 35.36 -3.89
N ALA A 276 16.92 36.18 -3.68
CA ALA A 276 17.91 36.52 -4.72
C ALA A 276 18.69 35.27 -5.16
N ILE A 277 19.09 34.41 -4.24
CA ILE A 277 19.76 33.15 -4.59
C ILE A 277 18.84 32.25 -5.43
N LEU A 278 17.59 32.06 -5.00
CA LEU A 278 16.62 31.28 -5.75
C LEU A 278 16.36 31.85 -7.15
N ALA A 279 16.34 33.18 -7.29
CA ALA A 279 16.20 33.85 -8.59
C ALA A 279 17.36 33.56 -9.56
N ARG A 280 18.55 33.21 -9.06
CA ARG A 280 19.68 32.75 -9.88
C ARG A 280 19.66 31.26 -10.18
N ILE A 281 19.14 30.44 -9.26
CA ILE A 281 19.03 28.98 -9.45
C ILE A 281 17.97 28.64 -10.50
N VAL A 282 16.75 29.21 -10.41
CA VAL A 282 15.61 28.85 -11.23
C VAL A 282 15.88 28.95 -12.75
N PRO A 283 16.47 30.02 -13.29
CA PRO A 283 16.76 30.11 -14.72
C PRO A 283 17.74 29.04 -15.21
N LEU A 284 18.77 28.75 -14.41
CA LEU A 284 19.78 27.74 -14.77
C LEU A 284 19.21 26.32 -14.78
N VAL A 285 18.33 26.02 -13.85
CA VAL A 285 17.60 24.74 -13.85
C VAL A 285 16.61 24.71 -15.02
N ALA A 286 15.87 25.78 -15.27
CA ALA A 286 14.92 25.87 -16.37
C ALA A 286 15.61 25.73 -17.75
N ALA A 287 16.87 26.18 -17.88
CA ALA A 287 17.65 26.01 -19.09
C ALA A 287 17.88 24.54 -19.48
N LEU A 288 17.77 23.60 -18.55
CA LEU A 288 17.83 22.16 -18.85
C LEU A 288 16.65 21.67 -19.72
N ARG A 289 15.59 22.46 -19.86
CA ARG A 289 14.48 22.18 -20.78
C ARG A 289 14.83 22.47 -22.24
N VAL A 290 15.90 23.22 -22.49
CA VAL A 290 16.33 23.56 -23.86
C VAL A 290 16.94 22.30 -24.50
N PRO A 291 16.51 21.96 -25.74
CA PRO A 291 17.09 20.83 -26.45
C PRO A 291 18.58 21.03 -26.69
N SER A 292 19.35 19.94 -26.51
CA SER A 292 20.74 19.95 -26.97
C SER A 292 20.83 20.28 -28.45
N PRO A 293 21.84 21.04 -28.89
CA PRO A 293 22.03 21.36 -30.32
C PRO A 293 22.33 20.05 -31.07
N HIS A 294 21.42 19.67 -31.96
CA HIS A 294 21.59 18.54 -32.87
C HIS A 294 21.72 19.08 -34.32
N GLY A 295 22.42 18.35 -35.16
CA GLY A 295 22.77 18.79 -36.52
C GLY A 295 21.58 19.07 -37.44
N SER A 296 20.36 18.63 -37.12
CA SER A 296 19.15 18.98 -37.84
C SER A 296 17.95 19.16 -36.92
N PRO A 297 16.98 20.01 -37.27
CA PRO A 297 15.75 20.19 -36.48
C PRO A 297 14.93 18.90 -36.33
N ALA A 298 14.95 18.03 -37.32
CA ALA A 298 14.26 16.73 -37.28
C ALA A 298 14.88 15.79 -36.22
N VAL A 299 16.20 15.71 -36.15
CA VAL A 299 16.92 14.93 -35.16
C VAL A 299 16.70 15.51 -33.75
N ALA A 300 16.78 16.84 -33.63
CA ALA A 300 16.49 17.52 -32.37
C ALA A 300 15.05 17.24 -31.85
N ALA A 301 14.08 17.21 -32.77
CA ALA A 301 12.69 16.88 -32.42
C ALA A 301 12.48 15.40 -32.04
N ALA A 302 13.27 14.49 -32.61
CA ALA A 302 13.19 13.05 -32.33
C ALA A 302 13.77 12.68 -30.95
N VAL A 303 14.66 13.49 -30.39
CA VAL A 303 15.26 13.23 -29.08
C VAL A 303 14.22 13.44 -27.96
N ARG A 304 13.90 12.36 -27.28
CA ARG A 304 13.00 12.36 -26.12
C ARG A 304 13.78 12.59 -24.82
N ASP A 305 14.31 13.80 -24.66
CA ASP A 305 14.95 14.21 -23.41
C ASP A 305 13.90 14.46 -22.31
N ARG A 306 14.01 13.78 -21.20
CA ARG A 306 13.08 13.90 -20.07
C ARG A 306 13.20 15.22 -19.34
N LEU A 307 14.35 15.85 -19.36
CA LEU A 307 14.55 17.16 -18.75
C LEU A 307 13.72 18.25 -19.45
N ARG A 308 13.29 18.05 -20.70
CA ARG A 308 12.37 18.98 -21.39
C ARG A 308 11.00 19.06 -20.71
N ALA A 309 10.51 17.95 -20.16
CA ALA A 309 9.23 17.86 -19.45
C ALA A 309 9.37 18.04 -17.93
N MET A 310 10.54 18.49 -17.47
CA MET A 310 10.80 18.77 -16.07
C MET A 310 9.88 19.88 -15.56
N GLU A 311 9.28 19.64 -14.40
CA GLU A 311 8.46 20.63 -13.68
C GLU A 311 9.29 21.31 -12.61
N ILE A 312 9.15 22.62 -12.50
CA ILE A 312 9.81 23.45 -11.49
C ILE A 312 8.72 24.28 -10.86
N ASP A 313 8.50 24.09 -9.56
CA ASP A 313 7.55 24.84 -8.77
C ASP A 313 8.09 25.09 -7.36
N GLU A 314 7.38 25.90 -6.59
CA GLU A 314 7.71 26.18 -5.20
C GLU A 314 6.66 25.55 -4.29
N CYS A 315 7.09 25.06 -3.14
CA CYS A 315 6.19 24.53 -2.13
C CYS A 315 6.60 24.97 -0.73
N VAL A 316 5.59 25.09 0.13
CA VAL A 316 5.78 25.44 1.54
C VAL A 316 5.27 24.28 2.39
N PHE A 317 6.10 23.81 3.27
CA PHE A 317 5.79 22.78 4.24
C PHE A 317 5.40 23.41 5.57
N LEU A 318 4.22 23.05 6.08
CA LEU A 318 3.73 23.45 7.40
C LEU A 318 3.44 22.19 8.24
N PRO A 319 3.74 22.21 9.55
CA PRO A 319 3.38 21.10 10.42
C PRO A 319 1.86 21.01 10.56
N ALA A 320 1.33 19.81 10.51
CA ALA A 320 -0.08 19.57 10.79
C ALA A 320 -0.37 19.69 12.30
N GLU A 321 0.62 19.36 13.10
CA GLU A 321 0.56 19.43 14.56
C GLU A 321 0.41 20.90 15.01
N GLY A 322 -0.54 21.12 15.92
CA GLY A 322 -0.82 22.45 16.46
C GLY A 322 -1.97 23.20 15.76
N LEU A 323 -2.50 22.67 14.67
CA LEU A 323 -3.73 23.21 14.09
C LEU A 323 -4.95 22.86 14.97
N PRO A 324 -5.89 23.80 15.16
CA PRO A 324 -7.11 23.54 15.94
C PRO A 324 -8.09 22.59 15.21
N SER A 325 -8.11 22.62 13.90
CA SER A 325 -8.90 21.72 13.05
C SER A 325 -8.29 21.60 11.65
N ARG A 326 -8.65 20.55 10.91
CA ARG A 326 -8.19 20.35 9.53
C ARG A 326 -8.64 21.48 8.58
N GLU A 327 -9.79 22.07 8.84
CA GLU A 327 -10.33 23.20 8.10
C GLU A 327 -9.53 24.50 8.29
N ALA A 328 -8.75 24.60 9.35
CA ALA A 328 -7.89 25.75 9.61
C ALA A 328 -6.61 25.77 8.75
N ALA A 329 -6.34 24.72 7.97
CA ALA A 329 -5.20 24.68 7.08
C ALA A 329 -5.32 25.75 5.97
N PRO A 330 -4.27 26.54 5.70
CA PRO A 330 -4.33 27.73 4.87
C PRO A 330 -4.18 27.41 3.36
N TYR A 331 -5.07 26.62 2.79
CA TYR A 331 -5.02 26.21 1.37
C TYR A 331 -5.50 27.27 0.38
N ALA A 332 -5.97 28.42 0.87
CA ALA A 332 -6.35 29.50 -0.03
C ALA A 332 -5.11 30.07 -0.77
N PRO A 333 -5.21 30.42 -2.08
CA PRO A 333 -4.06 30.91 -2.84
C PRO A 333 -3.39 32.16 -2.23
N ALA A 334 -4.16 33.06 -1.65
CA ALA A 334 -3.65 34.24 -0.96
C ALA A 334 -2.80 33.87 0.27
N ALA A 335 -3.26 32.90 1.05
CA ALA A 335 -2.54 32.40 2.21
C ALA A 335 -1.22 31.71 1.80
N PHE A 336 -1.22 30.95 0.69
CA PHE A 336 0.02 30.39 0.17
C PHE A 336 1.07 31.47 -0.15
N GLY A 337 0.66 32.56 -0.82
CA GLY A 337 1.55 33.69 -1.14
C GLY A 337 2.17 34.31 0.12
N GLU A 338 1.38 34.54 1.16
CA GLU A 338 1.85 35.05 2.44
C GLU A 338 2.83 34.09 3.13
N HIS A 339 2.49 32.81 3.21
CA HIS A 339 3.36 31.80 3.78
C HIS A 339 4.66 31.63 2.98
N ARG A 340 4.61 31.72 1.64
CA ARG A 340 5.77 31.63 0.78
C ARG A 340 6.78 32.75 1.05
N VAL A 341 6.33 34.01 1.03
CA VAL A 341 7.21 35.16 1.27
C VAL A 341 7.90 35.04 2.63
N ARG A 342 7.17 34.69 3.66
CA ARG A 342 7.76 34.50 4.98
C ARG A 342 8.70 33.31 5.04
N ALA A 343 8.34 32.16 4.45
CA ALA A 343 9.11 30.93 4.52
C ALA A 343 10.43 30.99 3.73
N VAL A 344 10.52 31.81 2.68
CA VAL A 344 11.75 32.00 1.91
C VAL A 344 12.84 32.66 2.77
N GLU A 345 12.50 33.73 3.49
CA GLU A 345 13.47 34.51 4.26
C GLU A 345 13.57 34.07 5.73
N GLU A 346 12.59 33.34 6.23
CA GLU A 346 12.55 32.88 7.61
C GLU A 346 13.39 31.62 7.81
N GLY A 347 14.36 31.68 8.71
CA GLY A 347 15.15 30.51 9.13
C GLY A 347 14.39 29.52 9.99
N GLY A 348 13.06 29.51 9.93
CA GLY A 348 12.20 28.72 10.78
C GLY A 348 12.43 27.20 10.65
N GLU A 349 12.36 26.49 11.77
CA GLU A 349 12.51 25.04 11.82
C GLU A 349 11.22 24.31 11.39
N THR A 350 10.08 24.91 11.64
CA THR A 350 8.77 24.28 11.42
C THR A 350 8.17 24.62 10.06
N ARG A 351 8.27 25.88 9.63
CA ARG A 351 7.84 26.31 8.29
C ARG A 351 9.03 26.33 7.36
N ARG A 352 8.96 25.57 6.24
CA ARG A 352 10.06 25.44 5.30
C ARG A 352 9.60 25.68 3.88
N HIS A 353 10.34 26.52 3.16
CA HIS A 353 10.20 26.69 1.72
C HIS A 353 11.15 25.77 0.97
N PHE A 354 10.68 25.16 -0.11
CA PHE A 354 11.50 24.40 -1.04
C PHE A 354 11.19 24.77 -2.48
N LEU A 355 12.24 24.96 -3.27
CA LEU A 355 12.16 24.86 -4.72
C LEU A 355 12.04 23.36 -5.05
N ARG A 356 10.93 22.97 -5.67
CA ARG A 356 10.65 21.57 -6.02
C ARG A 356 10.84 21.35 -7.51
N ILE A 357 11.72 20.43 -7.86
CA ILE A 357 12.09 20.08 -9.24
C ILE A 357 11.71 18.62 -9.46
N ARG A 358 10.83 18.35 -10.44
CA ARG A 358 10.31 17.01 -10.73
C ARG A 358 10.65 16.57 -12.14
N VAL A 359 11.14 15.34 -12.27
CA VAL A 359 11.43 14.69 -13.55
C VAL A 359 10.72 13.36 -13.60
N GLY A 360 9.77 13.21 -14.55
CA GLY A 360 9.12 11.94 -14.84
C GLY A 360 9.92 11.12 -15.86
N GLY A 361 10.19 9.87 -15.55
CA GLY A 361 10.86 8.93 -16.43
C GLY A 361 10.08 7.62 -16.60
N TRP A 362 10.47 6.80 -17.58
CA TRP A 362 9.88 5.48 -17.80
C TRP A 362 8.35 5.52 -17.95
N ASN A 363 7.85 6.45 -18.80
CA ASN A 363 6.41 6.74 -18.97
C ASN A 363 5.73 7.13 -17.65
N GLU A 364 6.37 8.00 -16.89
CA GLU A 364 5.94 8.44 -15.55
C GLU A 364 5.87 7.31 -14.51
N GLY A 365 6.46 6.15 -14.81
CA GLY A 365 6.60 5.05 -13.86
C GLY A 365 7.58 5.38 -12.74
N VAL A 366 8.64 6.13 -13.06
CA VAL A 366 9.63 6.64 -12.10
C VAL A 366 9.51 8.15 -12.05
N VAL A 367 9.38 8.72 -10.86
CA VAL A 367 9.40 10.19 -10.67
C VAL A 367 10.49 10.55 -9.67
N THR A 368 11.43 11.38 -10.13
CA THR A 368 12.48 11.94 -9.27
C THR A 368 12.06 13.34 -8.86
N THR A 369 11.93 13.58 -7.56
CA THR A 369 11.62 14.90 -6.99
C THR A 369 12.81 15.38 -6.19
N ILE A 370 13.29 16.58 -6.48
CA ILE A 370 14.42 17.19 -5.78
C ILE A 370 13.89 18.43 -5.07
N PHE A 371 13.98 18.43 -3.75
CA PHE A 371 13.67 19.59 -2.92
C PHE A 371 14.95 20.32 -2.61
N VAL A 372 15.00 21.61 -2.97
CA VAL A 372 16.14 22.48 -2.75
C VAL A 372 15.74 23.60 -1.82
N ARG A 373 16.42 23.76 -0.70
CA ARG A 373 16.25 24.86 0.24
C ARG A 373 17.56 25.62 0.35
N VAL A 374 17.46 26.94 0.27
CA VAL A 374 18.55 27.84 0.54
C VAL A 374 18.19 28.65 1.77
N HIS A 375 19.14 28.85 2.65
CA HIS A 375 18.92 29.57 3.88
C HIS A 375 20.20 30.29 4.31
N THR A 376 20.10 31.57 4.63
CA THR A 376 21.21 32.38 5.15
C THR A 376 20.92 32.77 6.59
N GLN A 377 21.87 32.52 7.49
CA GLN A 377 21.75 32.87 8.90
C GLN A 377 23.12 33.06 9.54
N GLY A 378 23.30 34.17 10.27
CA GLY A 378 24.52 34.40 11.06
C GLY A 378 25.80 34.45 10.25
N GLY A 379 25.78 34.95 9.01
CA GLY A 379 26.93 34.94 8.11
C GLY A 379 27.22 33.58 7.45
N MET A 380 26.34 32.61 7.60
CA MET A 380 26.44 31.29 6.96
C MET A 380 25.39 31.14 5.86
N LEU A 381 25.75 30.52 4.74
CA LEU A 381 24.86 30.02 3.74
C LEU A 381 24.65 28.52 3.95
N MET A 382 23.41 28.08 4.05
CA MET A 382 23.03 26.67 4.10
C MET A 382 22.27 26.28 2.82
N LEU A 383 22.73 25.23 2.16
CA LEU A 383 22.07 24.61 1.01
C LEU A 383 21.66 23.18 1.39
N GLU A 384 20.37 22.92 1.42
CA GLU A 384 19.81 21.59 1.67
C GLU A 384 19.23 21.03 0.37
N VAL A 385 19.62 19.82 0.02
CA VAL A 385 19.09 19.12 -1.16
C VAL A 385 18.59 17.75 -0.74
N ALA A 386 17.30 17.56 -0.88
CA ALA A 386 16.61 16.33 -0.48
C ALA A 386 15.94 15.67 -1.69
N PRO A 387 16.67 14.84 -2.43
CA PRO A 387 16.11 14.07 -3.53
C PRO A 387 15.26 12.92 -3.02
N HIS A 388 14.13 12.68 -3.68
CA HIS A 388 13.23 11.56 -3.44
C HIS A 388 12.89 10.87 -4.74
N VAL A 389 12.64 9.57 -4.70
CA VAL A 389 12.31 8.78 -5.88
C VAL A 389 11.06 7.97 -5.63
N LEU A 390 10.05 8.18 -6.46
CA LEU A 390 8.89 7.31 -6.58
C LEU A 390 9.19 6.24 -7.62
N TRP A 391 9.25 4.99 -7.18
CA TRP A 391 9.47 3.85 -8.05
C TRP A 391 8.20 3.42 -8.79
N PRO A 392 8.30 2.54 -9.81
CA PRO A 392 7.15 2.11 -10.59
C PRO A 392 6.05 1.47 -9.74
N LEU A 393 4.82 1.58 -10.23
CA LEU A 393 3.70 0.84 -9.65
C LEU A 393 3.93 -0.66 -9.75
N ARG A 394 3.43 -1.40 -8.75
CA ARG A 394 3.53 -2.86 -8.70
C ARG A 394 2.96 -3.50 -9.96
N GLN A 395 3.63 -4.55 -10.45
CA GLN A 395 3.26 -5.29 -11.66
C GLN A 395 1.78 -5.71 -11.69
N LEU A 396 1.22 -6.03 -10.52
CA LEU A 396 -0.19 -6.39 -10.40
C LEU A 396 -1.14 -5.29 -10.92
N PHE A 397 -0.81 -4.03 -10.70
CA PHE A 397 -1.62 -2.90 -11.18
C PHE A 397 -1.38 -2.65 -12.67
N GLN A 398 -0.14 -2.76 -13.14
CA GLN A 398 0.20 -2.62 -14.55
C GLN A 398 -0.48 -3.71 -15.41
N ASP A 399 -0.57 -4.92 -14.88
CA ASP A 399 -1.18 -6.07 -15.55
C ASP A 399 -2.71 -6.15 -15.43
N ALA A 400 -3.35 -5.21 -14.73
CA ALA A 400 -4.79 -5.31 -14.43
C ALA A 400 -5.66 -5.44 -15.68
N ASP A 401 -5.39 -4.66 -16.73
CA ASP A 401 -6.12 -4.72 -18.00
C ASP A 401 -5.86 -6.03 -18.74
N ARG A 402 -4.61 -6.50 -18.77
CA ARG A 402 -4.24 -7.77 -19.38
C ARG A 402 -4.95 -8.94 -18.71
N ILE A 403 -4.99 -8.96 -17.37
CA ILE A 403 -5.67 -9.98 -16.59
C ILE A 403 -7.19 -9.96 -16.85
N ALA A 404 -7.79 -8.77 -16.92
CA ALA A 404 -9.21 -8.62 -17.22
C ALA A 404 -9.54 -9.09 -18.65
N HIS A 405 -8.72 -8.71 -19.63
CA HIS A 405 -8.84 -9.13 -21.02
C HIS A 405 -8.73 -10.66 -21.15
N GLN A 406 -7.72 -11.28 -20.56
CA GLN A 406 -7.54 -12.73 -20.56
C GLN A 406 -8.77 -13.45 -19.99
N TYR A 407 -9.31 -12.99 -18.86
CA TYR A 407 -10.50 -13.60 -18.27
C TYR A 407 -11.73 -13.50 -19.17
N ARG A 408 -11.92 -12.40 -19.86
CA ARG A 408 -13.06 -12.20 -20.78
C ARG A 408 -13.01 -13.15 -21.97
N HIS A 409 -11.83 -13.38 -22.54
CA HIS A 409 -11.65 -14.17 -23.75
C HIS A 409 -11.33 -15.65 -23.48
N HIS A 410 -11.22 -16.06 -22.22
CA HIS A 410 -11.09 -17.47 -21.87
C HIS A 410 -12.35 -18.24 -22.25
N HIS A 411 -12.17 -19.48 -22.75
CA HIS A 411 -13.28 -20.42 -22.99
C HIS A 411 -14.06 -20.67 -21.70
N HIS A 412 -15.36 -20.96 -21.83
CA HIS A 412 -16.24 -21.24 -20.69
C HIS A 412 -15.71 -22.36 -19.79
N PHE A 413 -15.15 -23.42 -20.40
CA PHE A 413 -14.51 -24.52 -19.66
C PHE A 413 -13.36 -24.03 -18.77
N GLY A 414 -12.46 -23.19 -19.30
CA GLY A 414 -11.36 -22.62 -18.52
C GLY A 414 -11.84 -21.75 -17.35
N LYS A 415 -12.92 -20.98 -17.54
CA LYS A 415 -13.57 -20.20 -16.47
C LYS A 415 -14.13 -21.11 -15.37
N THR A 416 -14.77 -22.22 -15.75
CA THR A 416 -15.33 -23.19 -14.80
C THR A 416 -14.24 -23.89 -13.99
N VAL A 417 -13.19 -24.38 -14.64
CA VAL A 417 -12.04 -25.01 -13.96
C VAL A 417 -11.37 -24.03 -13.01
N TRP A 418 -11.20 -22.78 -13.44
CA TRP A 418 -10.61 -21.73 -12.62
C TRP A 418 -11.48 -21.44 -11.38
N ALA A 419 -12.81 -21.38 -11.52
CA ALA A 419 -13.74 -21.13 -10.42
C ALA A 419 -13.77 -22.30 -9.42
N LEU A 420 -13.86 -23.54 -9.93
CA LEU A 420 -13.82 -24.77 -9.11
C LEU A 420 -12.53 -24.87 -8.28
N ALA A 421 -11.39 -24.60 -8.90
CA ALA A 421 -10.09 -24.63 -8.19
C ALA A 421 -10.01 -23.61 -7.03
N ARG A 422 -10.82 -22.55 -7.07
CA ARG A 422 -10.87 -21.52 -6.02
C ARG A 422 -11.96 -21.71 -4.98
N THR A 423 -12.97 -22.53 -5.29
CA THR A 423 -14.08 -22.81 -4.37
C THR A 423 -13.65 -23.18 -2.95
N PRO A 424 -12.67 -24.06 -2.71
CA PRO A 424 -12.27 -24.41 -1.33
C PRO A 424 -11.66 -23.24 -0.54
N ARG A 425 -11.18 -22.21 -1.24
CA ARG A 425 -10.57 -21.02 -0.59
C ARG A 425 -11.60 -19.91 -0.38
N SER A 426 -12.70 -19.94 -1.10
CA SER A 426 -13.69 -18.86 -1.11
C SER A 426 -14.39 -18.67 0.23
N VAL A 427 -14.67 -19.75 0.96
CA VAL A 427 -15.32 -19.72 2.28
C VAL A 427 -14.43 -18.99 3.31
N GLY A 428 -13.16 -19.40 3.42
CA GLY A 428 -12.22 -18.75 4.34
C GLY A 428 -11.96 -17.29 3.97
N HIS A 429 -11.92 -16.98 2.67
CA HIS A 429 -11.78 -15.60 2.20
C HIS A 429 -13.04 -14.79 2.48
N ALA A 430 -14.23 -15.33 2.26
CA ALA A 430 -15.50 -14.68 2.56
C ALA A 430 -15.64 -14.37 4.06
N LEU A 431 -15.32 -15.34 4.93
CA LEU A 431 -15.33 -15.13 6.38
C LEU A 431 -14.34 -14.02 6.78
N GLY A 432 -13.10 -14.09 6.31
CA GLY A 432 -12.08 -13.06 6.55
C GLY A 432 -12.52 -11.67 6.08
N THR A 433 -13.16 -11.58 4.91
CA THR A 433 -13.69 -10.33 4.36
C THR A 433 -14.81 -9.74 5.24
N LEU A 434 -15.73 -10.57 5.73
CA LEU A 434 -16.80 -10.08 6.62
C LEU A 434 -16.27 -9.66 7.99
N VAL A 435 -15.33 -10.41 8.57
CA VAL A 435 -14.70 -10.07 9.86
C VAL A 435 -13.92 -8.75 9.72
N SER A 436 -13.11 -8.59 8.68
CA SER A 436 -12.39 -7.34 8.44
C SER A 436 -13.33 -6.18 8.13
N GLY A 437 -14.44 -6.45 7.44
CA GLY A 437 -15.50 -5.48 7.17
C GLY A 437 -16.19 -4.99 8.44
N LEU A 438 -16.56 -5.90 9.32
CA LEU A 438 -17.17 -5.60 10.62
C LEU A 438 -16.21 -4.82 11.53
N TRP A 439 -14.95 -5.25 11.59
CA TRP A 439 -13.89 -4.57 12.35
C TRP A 439 -13.70 -3.12 11.89
N SER A 440 -13.66 -2.89 10.59
CA SER A 440 -13.53 -1.54 10.06
C SER A 440 -14.79 -0.70 10.25
N ALA A 441 -15.98 -1.30 10.17
CA ALA A 441 -17.23 -0.61 10.50
C ALA A 441 -17.27 -0.21 11.98
N TRP A 442 -16.79 -1.10 12.85
CA TRP A 442 -16.63 -0.83 14.29
C TRP A 442 -15.66 0.34 14.53
N ARG A 443 -14.47 0.31 13.91
CA ARG A 443 -13.51 1.42 14.00
C ARG A 443 -14.10 2.74 13.51
N LEU A 444 -14.84 2.73 12.42
CA LEU A 444 -15.55 3.91 11.91
C LEU A 444 -16.62 4.44 12.88
N ALA A 445 -17.33 3.56 13.57
CA ALA A 445 -18.36 3.94 14.52
C ALA A 445 -17.80 4.44 15.85
N THR A 446 -16.64 3.92 16.26
CA THR A 446 -16.01 4.25 17.56
C THR A 446 -14.92 5.32 17.46
N ALA A 447 -14.41 5.62 16.27
CA ALA A 447 -13.43 6.66 16.07
C ALA A 447 -14.09 8.03 16.20
N GLY A 448 -13.60 8.81 17.16
CA GLY A 448 -14.10 10.16 17.45
C GLY A 448 -13.62 11.21 16.44
N HIS A 449 -13.88 11.01 15.14
CA HIS A 449 -13.33 11.81 14.05
C HIS A 449 -13.58 13.31 14.14
N GLY A 450 -14.63 13.73 14.84
CA GLY A 450 -14.97 15.17 15.00
C GLY A 450 -14.14 15.89 16.06
N ALA A 451 -13.41 15.17 16.91
CA ALA A 451 -12.61 15.74 18.01
C ALA A 451 -11.10 15.39 17.90
N ALA A 452 -10.71 14.62 16.89
CA ALA A 452 -9.31 14.30 16.67
C ALA A 452 -8.54 15.52 16.17
N LEU A 453 -7.34 15.73 16.74
CA LEU A 453 -6.45 16.79 16.27
C LEU A 453 -5.93 16.45 14.87
N PRO A 454 -5.70 17.46 14.02
CA PRO A 454 -5.14 17.24 12.69
C PRO A 454 -3.77 16.57 12.74
N GLU A 455 -3.58 15.58 11.87
CA GLU A 455 -2.30 14.90 11.66
C GLU A 455 -1.84 15.08 10.20
N GLY A 456 -0.54 15.14 9.99
CA GLY A 456 0.03 15.00 8.66
C GLY A 456 -0.18 13.60 8.10
N PRO A 457 0.03 13.40 6.78
CA PRO A 457 -0.23 12.13 6.12
C PRO A 457 0.63 11.01 6.68
N GLY A 458 0.05 9.82 6.79
CA GLY A 458 0.77 8.60 7.16
C GLY A 458 1.30 7.83 5.96
N ALA A 459 0.65 7.97 4.79
CA ALA A 459 1.07 7.33 3.54
C ALA A 459 0.43 8.01 2.33
N SER A 460 1.14 8.00 1.20
CA SER A 460 0.59 8.41 -0.09
C SER A 460 -0.03 7.23 -0.84
N VAL A 461 -1.15 7.47 -1.51
CA VAL A 461 -1.79 6.44 -2.37
C VAL A 461 -0.84 5.95 -3.45
N ARG A 462 0.00 6.84 -4.01
CA ARG A 462 1.00 6.49 -5.02
C ARG A 462 2.11 5.61 -4.45
N GLU A 463 2.60 5.92 -3.26
CA GLU A 463 3.63 5.13 -2.55
C GLU A 463 3.12 3.75 -2.17
N LEU A 464 1.90 3.66 -1.61
CA LEU A 464 1.25 2.38 -1.29
C LEU A 464 1.14 1.44 -2.50
N GLY A 465 1.03 2.02 -3.71
CA GLY A 465 0.95 1.28 -4.95
C GLY A 465 2.29 0.92 -5.60
N SER A 466 3.40 1.45 -5.10
CA SER A 466 4.73 1.33 -5.71
C SER A 466 5.53 0.14 -5.20
N TYR A 467 6.56 -0.22 -5.95
CA TYR A 467 7.64 -1.06 -5.46
C TYR A 467 8.65 -0.22 -4.68
N GLY A 468 9.35 -0.82 -3.72
CA GLY A 468 10.52 -0.22 -3.07
C GLY A 468 11.83 -0.46 -3.82
N GLU A 469 11.81 -1.12 -4.98
CA GLU A 469 13.00 -1.58 -5.73
C GLU A 469 12.98 -1.04 -7.16
N SER A 470 14.15 -0.73 -7.69
CA SER A 470 14.39 -0.26 -9.05
C SER A 470 15.11 -1.31 -9.90
N SER A 471 15.02 -1.16 -11.23
CA SER A 471 15.98 -1.78 -12.12
C SER A 471 17.27 -0.97 -12.19
N LEU A 472 18.39 -1.62 -12.54
CA LEU A 472 19.68 -0.94 -12.68
C LEU A 472 19.61 0.29 -13.62
N PHE A 473 18.91 0.16 -14.75
CA PHE A 473 18.78 1.29 -15.70
C PHE A 473 17.95 2.44 -15.14
N GLN A 474 16.90 2.14 -14.37
CA GLN A 474 16.12 3.18 -13.70
C GLN A 474 16.97 3.94 -12.68
N ASP A 475 17.78 3.23 -11.90
CA ASP A 475 18.67 3.85 -10.94
C ASP A 475 19.76 4.71 -11.60
N MET A 476 20.34 4.25 -12.71
CA MET A 476 21.29 5.03 -13.52
C MET A 476 20.66 6.31 -14.07
N ASP A 477 19.41 6.26 -14.55
CA ASP A 477 18.69 7.43 -15.05
C ASP A 477 18.40 8.44 -13.94
N VAL A 478 17.96 7.96 -12.76
CA VAL A 478 17.74 8.79 -11.56
C VAL A 478 19.04 9.50 -11.17
N ALA A 479 20.15 8.77 -11.10
CA ALA A 479 21.45 9.34 -10.76
C ALA A 479 21.88 10.42 -11.77
N ARG A 480 21.62 10.21 -13.06
CA ARG A 480 21.91 11.19 -14.13
C ARG A 480 21.07 12.45 -13.96
N TYR A 481 19.75 12.34 -13.75
CA TYR A 481 18.88 13.50 -13.53
C TYR A 481 19.32 14.28 -12.30
N LEU A 482 19.58 13.59 -11.20
CA LEU A 482 20.03 14.20 -9.96
C LEU A 482 21.33 14.99 -10.16
N LYS A 483 22.37 14.35 -10.72
CA LYS A 483 23.67 15.00 -10.97
C LYS A 483 23.54 16.24 -11.83
N THR A 484 22.76 16.16 -12.92
CA THR A 484 22.56 17.28 -13.84
C THR A 484 21.88 18.48 -13.16
N ILE A 485 20.83 18.22 -12.35
CA ILE A 485 20.11 19.28 -11.64
C ILE A 485 20.98 19.88 -10.52
N GLN A 486 21.66 19.05 -9.75
CA GLN A 486 22.56 19.51 -8.70
C GLN A 486 23.66 20.43 -9.21
N GLN A 487 24.25 20.13 -10.38
CA GLN A 487 25.24 21.00 -11.02
C GLN A 487 24.67 22.38 -11.36
N ARG A 488 23.40 22.47 -11.81
CA ARG A 488 22.77 23.76 -12.09
C ARG A 488 22.39 24.53 -10.84
N VAL A 489 21.96 23.83 -9.80
CA VAL A 489 21.71 24.44 -8.49
C VAL A 489 23.02 25.03 -7.93
N ALA A 490 24.09 24.25 -7.94
CA ALA A 490 25.41 24.71 -7.48
C ALA A 490 25.87 25.96 -8.27
N ALA A 491 25.80 25.93 -9.61
CA ALA A 491 26.18 27.07 -10.44
C ALA A 491 25.32 28.32 -10.13
N GLY A 492 24.03 28.16 -9.82
CA GLY A 492 23.17 29.26 -9.41
C GLY A 492 23.58 29.89 -8.08
N VAL A 493 23.95 29.07 -7.10
CA VAL A 493 24.48 29.55 -5.82
C VAL A 493 25.81 30.27 -6.01
N THR A 494 26.76 29.68 -6.74
CA THR A 494 28.06 30.33 -7.05
C THR A 494 27.85 31.69 -7.72
N THR A 495 26.96 31.78 -8.70
CA THR A 495 26.65 33.03 -9.40
C THR A 495 26.10 34.08 -8.42
N ALA A 496 25.15 33.70 -7.56
CA ALA A 496 24.54 34.60 -6.59
C ALA A 496 25.59 35.13 -5.59
N LEU A 497 26.43 34.26 -5.07
CA LEU A 497 27.54 34.63 -4.13
C LEU A 497 28.52 35.60 -4.80
N HIS A 498 28.96 35.28 -6.02
CA HIS A 498 29.92 36.11 -6.74
C HIS A 498 29.34 37.49 -7.08
N GLU A 499 28.11 37.58 -7.50
CA GLU A 499 27.42 38.84 -7.82
C GLU A 499 27.22 39.71 -6.58
N ALA A 500 26.95 39.10 -5.43
CA ALA A 500 26.78 39.78 -4.15
C ALA A 500 28.13 40.13 -3.46
N GLY A 501 29.27 39.82 -4.08
CA GLY A 501 30.59 40.18 -3.56
C GLY A 501 31.16 39.22 -2.50
N TYR A 502 30.72 37.98 -2.46
CA TYR A 502 31.24 36.94 -1.57
C TYR A 502 32.24 36.02 -2.28
N GLN A 503 33.14 35.39 -1.49
CA GLN A 503 34.07 34.37 -1.99
C GLN A 503 33.33 33.09 -2.31
N THR A 504 33.71 32.40 -3.40
CA THR A 504 33.07 31.17 -3.84
C THR A 504 33.93 29.92 -3.70
N ASP A 505 35.23 30.08 -3.44
CA ASP A 505 36.22 28.99 -3.46
C ASP A 505 35.87 27.87 -2.48
N GLU A 506 35.44 28.21 -1.27
CA GLU A 506 35.06 27.25 -0.25
C GLU A 506 33.79 26.48 -0.66
N PHE A 507 32.79 27.18 -1.19
CA PHE A 507 31.58 26.55 -1.69
C PHE A 507 31.88 25.58 -2.84
N GLU A 508 32.69 26.01 -3.82
CA GLU A 508 33.05 25.18 -4.99
C GLU A 508 33.85 23.94 -4.59
N GLN A 509 34.77 24.03 -3.64
CA GLN A 509 35.49 22.87 -3.14
C GLN A 509 34.56 21.88 -2.41
N ARG A 510 33.72 22.37 -1.50
CA ARG A 510 32.83 21.52 -0.70
C ARG A 510 31.74 20.85 -1.56
N ILE A 511 31.18 21.57 -2.56
CA ILE A 511 30.12 21.01 -3.40
C ILE A 511 30.61 19.88 -4.31
N VAL A 512 31.87 19.92 -4.78
CA VAL A 512 32.45 18.84 -5.57
C VAL A 512 32.52 17.56 -4.76
N HIS A 513 32.98 17.63 -3.52
CA HIS A 513 33.07 16.47 -2.62
C HIS A 513 31.69 15.84 -2.36
N VAL A 514 30.68 16.66 -2.14
CA VAL A 514 29.31 16.17 -1.87
C VAL A 514 28.68 15.60 -3.14
N ALA A 515 28.88 16.24 -4.30
CA ALA A 515 28.31 15.80 -5.57
C ALA A 515 28.89 14.46 -6.09
N GLU A 516 30.13 14.14 -5.74
CA GLU A 516 30.77 12.86 -6.09
C GLU A 516 30.37 11.70 -5.18
N GLY A 517 29.48 11.93 -4.21
CA GLY A 517 29.02 10.93 -3.25
C GLY A 517 29.93 10.80 -2.04
N GLY A 518 30.86 11.73 -1.86
CA GLY A 518 31.63 11.89 -0.64
C GLY A 518 30.77 12.47 0.47
N VAL A 519 30.88 11.92 1.68
CA VAL A 519 30.27 12.51 2.88
C VAL A 519 31.30 13.46 3.47
N TYR A 520 31.07 14.78 3.43
CA TYR A 520 31.89 15.74 4.16
C TYR A 520 31.47 15.69 5.64
N VAL A 521 32.36 15.17 6.48
CA VAL A 521 32.16 15.11 7.93
C VAL A 521 33.07 16.14 8.56
N GLU A 522 32.52 17.28 8.92
CA GLU A 522 33.30 18.38 9.57
C GLU A 522 33.74 18.02 10.99
N SER A 523 32.96 17.21 11.70
CA SER A 523 33.34 16.59 12.96
C SER A 523 32.57 15.32 13.23
N ALA A 524 33.24 14.18 13.42
CA ALA A 524 32.63 12.93 13.82
C ALA A 524 32.92 12.63 15.30
N GLN A 525 31.92 12.78 16.16
CA GLN A 525 31.91 12.16 17.48
C GLN A 525 31.18 10.80 17.40
N GLY A 526 31.87 9.80 16.85
CA GLY A 526 31.32 8.45 16.68
C GLY A 526 31.83 7.74 15.42
N ALA A 527 31.42 6.50 15.22
CA ALA A 527 31.79 5.73 14.03
C ALA A 527 30.99 6.22 12.81
N VAL A 528 31.69 6.68 11.77
CA VAL A 528 31.10 7.12 10.50
C VAL A 528 31.34 6.04 9.44
N GLY A 529 30.27 5.50 8.87
CA GLY A 529 30.36 4.59 7.71
C GLY A 529 30.19 5.39 6.42
N ILE A 530 31.16 5.30 5.50
CA ILE A 530 31.12 5.93 4.19
C ILE A 530 31.00 4.83 3.14
N GLY A 531 29.96 4.88 2.29
CA GLY A 531 29.70 3.93 1.21
C GLY A 531 28.49 3.02 1.44
N ASP A 532 28.02 2.37 0.36
CA ASP A 532 26.90 1.44 0.39
C ASP A 532 27.29 0.12 1.09
N HIS A 533 26.44 -0.43 1.93
CA HIS A 533 26.58 -1.70 2.65
C HIS A 533 27.53 -1.70 3.88
N ASN A 534 27.72 -0.59 4.56
CA ASN A 534 28.51 -0.56 5.79
C ASN A 534 27.70 -1.00 7.01
N THR A 535 28.19 -2.00 7.74
CA THR A 535 27.68 -2.36 9.06
C THR A 535 28.50 -1.62 10.12
N ILE A 536 27.90 -0.61 10.76
CA ILE A 536 28.56 0.16 11.81
C ILE A 536 28.26 -0.48 13.16
N THR A 537 29.28 -1.02 13.82
CA THR A 537 29.16 -1.54 15.19
C THR A 537 29.77 -0.52 16.14
N HIS A 538 28.96 0.20 16.89
CA HIS A 538 29.43 1.15 17.90
C HIS A 538 29.63 0.44 19.24
N HIS A 539 30.90 0.18 19.63
CA HIS A 539 31.21 -0.26 20.97
C HIS A 539 31.39 0.99 21.88
N SER A 540 30.35 1.37 22.60
CA SER A 540 30.48 2.32 23.69
C SER A 540 31.17 1.62 24.87
N THR A 541 32.45 1.95 25.12
CA THR A 541 33.11 1.56 26.35
C THR A 541 32.47 2.35 27.50
N PRO A 542 31.91 1.70 28.52
CA PRO A 542 31.33 2.43 29.64
C PRO A 542 32.48 3.17 30.36
N ARG A 543 32.36 4.49 30.43
CA ARG A 543 33.26 5.34 31.23
C ARG A 543 33.14 4.87 32.67
N ARG A 544 34.19 4.25 33.19
CA ARG A 544 34.35 3.84 34.59
C ARG A 544 34.23 5.11 35.44
N GLY A 545 33.10 5.26 36.11
CA GLY A 545 32.89 6.35 37.07
C GLY A 545 33.95 6.30 38.17
N ALA A 546 34.52 7.46 38.45
CA ALA A 546 35.44 7.63 39.57
C ALA A 546 34.71 7.22 40.86
N GLU A 547 35.24 6.20 41.55
CA GLU A 547 34.83 5.82 42.88
C GLU A 547 35.16 6.96 43.86
N THR A 548 34.14 7.67 44.29
CA THR A 548 34.19 8.46 45.51
C THR A 548 34.07 7.49 46.70
N LYS A 549 35.20 7.27 47.38
CA LYS A 549 35.25 6.63 48.69
C LYS A 549 34.45 7.46 49.70
N GLY A 550 33.20 7.10 49.93
CA GLY A 550 32.42 7.56 51.08
C GLY A 550 32.57 6.57 52.25
N SER A 551 33.32 6.96 53.25
CA SER A 551 33.47 6.31 54.53
C SER A 551 32.12 6.22 55.24
N ALA A 552 31.55 5.04 55.37
CA ALA A 552 30.38 4.78 56.24
C ALA A 552 30.85 4.34 57.61
N LYS A 553 30.67 5.21 58.60
CA LYS A 553 30.84 4.99 60.03
C LYS A 553 29.70 4.12 60.56
N ARG A 554 30.03 2.95 61.13
CA ARG A 554 29.14 2.11 61.88
C ARG A 554 28.65 2.87 63.12
N GLY A 555 27.36 2.90 63.35
CA GLY A 555 26.72 3.25 64.63
C GLY A 555 25.80 2.09 65.07
N ASN A 556 26.12 1.46 66.18
CA ASN A 556 25.27 0.56 66.94
C ASN A 556 24.15 1.35 67.62
N GLY A 557 23.00 0.76 67.67
CA GLY A 557 21.87 1.12 68.51
C GLY A 557 20.66 0.26 68.15
#